data_1edf75b736f5f44c669e397299c6d382
#
_entry.id   1edf75b736f5f44c669e397299c6d382
#
_cell.length_a   1.000
_cell.length_b   1.000
_cell.length_c   1.000
_cell.angle_alpha   90.00
_cell.angle_beta   90.00
_cell.angle_gamma   90.00
#
_symmetry.space_group_name_H-M   'P 1'
#
loop_
_entity.id
_entity.type
_entity.pdbx_description
1 polymer ?
#
loop_
_entity_poly.entity_id
_entity_poly.type
_entity_poly.pdbx_seq_one_letter_code
_entity_poly.pdbx_strand_id
1 'polypeptide(L)'
;MIILITVLRALPLAFAVTALVAGAASRPAAACTTFMLERGSERVVGKSYDWYMGQGLVVVNKRGIAKQSPPVKPGDRAARWVSRHASVTFNQYGREFPTGGMNDAGLVVEVMWLDSSIYERPDARPSLNELQWTQYQLDNFTSVAEMIAAAPGLRVSPVYARVHYLACDRSGACAAFENIGGKQIITPGARALTNNSYADSVAWAAMQKVVPAGPSSLERFTRAARLAAAPPAGDLMAGAFAVLDFVRSPRSQWNIVYDPVHLRVSFRTRANREIKTLDLGKLDASCAESAALVDIDTNPGGDVASRLRPYDVATNRSLIERSLQRIRKRLPAGAVELMAGYPSALACQAP
;
A
#
# COMPACT_ATOMS: atom_id res chain seq x y z
N MET A 1 27.97 58.20 -68.88
CA MET A 1 28.33 57.87 -67.50
C MET A 1 27.12 57.22 -66.91
N ILE A 2 27.01 55.88 -67.03
CA ILE A 2 25.83 55.09 -66.64
C ILE A 2 26.16 54.37 -65.35
N ILE A 3 25.42 54.69 -64.30
CA ILE A 3 25.53 54.02 -62.96
C ILE A 3 24.64 52.78 -62.94
N LEU A 4 25.31 51.64 -62.82
CA LEU A 4 24.61 50.35 -62.67
C LEU A 4 24.23 50.15 -61.16
N ILE A 5 22.94 50.08 -60.85
CA ILE A 5 22.47 49.80 -59.53
C ILE A 5 22.21 48.26 -59.42
N THR A 6 23.03 47.57 -58.62
CA THR A 6 22.90 46.16 -58.36
C THR A 6 21.90 45.97 -57.23
N VAL A 7 20.76 45.34 -57.50
CA VAL A 7 19.76 45.00 -56.50
C VAL A 7 20.12 43.64 -55.89
N LEU A 8 20.58 43.62 -54.63
CA LEU A 8 20.72 42.40 -53.82
C LEU A 8 19.32 41.92 -53.42
N ARG A 9 18.91 40.75 -53.92
CA ARG A 9 17.78 40.02 -53.40
C ARG A 9 18.15 39.26 -52.12
N ALA A 10 17.56 39.67 -50.99
CA ALA A 10 17.62 38.94 -49.74
C ALA A 10 16.67 37.74 -49.81
N LEU A 11 17.20 36.52 -49.67
CA LEU A 11 16.41 35.30 -49.38
C LEU A 11 15.97 35.29 -47.90
N PRO A 12 14.73 34.99 -47.58
CA PRO A 12 14.35 34.74 -46.19
C PRO A 12 14.82 33.34 -45.76
N LEU A 13 15.68 33.26 -44.77
CA LEU A 13 16.01 32.03 -44.05
C LEU A 13 14.80 31.64 -43.20
N ALA A 14 14.05 30.63 -43.65
CA ALA A 14 13.03 29.98 -42.83
C ALA A 14 13.71 29.10 -41.77
N PHE A 15 13.77 29.58 -40.54
CA PHE A 15 14.13 28.72 -39.39
C PHE A 15 12.99 27.75 -39.10
N ALA A 16 13.16 26.51 -39.54
CA ALA A 16 12.30 25.40 -39.08
C ALA A 16 12.69 25.07 -37.64
N VAL A 17 11.91 25.60 -36.69
CA VAL A 17 11.97 25.15 -35.28
C VAL A 17 11.32 23.78 -35.22
N THR A 18 12.13 22.73 -35.30
CA THR A 18 11.73 21.37 -35.01
C THR A 18 11.58 21.28 -33.49
N ALA A 19 10.37 21.44 -32.97
CA ALA A 19 10.03 21.13 -31.59
C ALA A 19 10.28 19.63 -31.38
N LEU A 20 11.41 19.27 -30.77
CA LEU A 20 11.65 17.97 -30.19
C LEU A 20 10.64 17.83 -29.02
N VAL A 21 9.49 17.27 -29.27
CA VAL A 21 8.63 16.72 -28.22
C VAL A 21 9.37 15.49 -27.70
N ALA A 22 10.28 15.73 -26.72
CA ALA A 22 10.81 14.66 -25.90
C ALA A 22 9.61 14.05 -25.19
N GLY A 23 9.07 12.98 -25.76
CA GLY A 23 8.09 12.13 -25.09
C GLY A 23 8.72 11.67 -23.78
N ALA A 24 8.39 12.36 -22.69
CA ALA A 24 8.65 11.85 -21.36
C ALA A 24 7.95 10.50 -21.32
N ALA A 25 8.72 9.41 -21.55
CA ALA A 25 8.24 8.06 -21.30
C ALA A 25 7.76 8.08 -19.85
N SER A 26 6.45 8.22 -19.66
CA SER A 26 5.80 8.16 -18.37
C SER A 26 6.25 6.85 -17.76
N ARG A 27 7.11 6.92 -16.73
CA ARG A 27 7.43 5.75 -15.91
C ARG A 27 6.07 5.22 -15.48
N PRO A 28 5.72 3.96 -15.86
CA PRO A 28 4.43 3.46 -15.47
C PRO A 28 4.42 3.40 -13.95
N ALA A 29 3.68 4.30 -13.35
CA ALA A 29 3.47 4.40 -11.91
C ALA A 29 2.95 3.06 -11.38
N ALA A 30 3.35 2.70 -10.16
CA ALA A 30 2.64 1.71 -9.38
C ALA A 30 1.15 2.06 -9.41
N ALA A 31 0.28 1.09 -9.63
CA ALA A 31 -1.10 1.36 -9.99
C ALA A 31 -2.08 0.68 -9.02
N CYS A 32 -1.84 0.76 -7.71
CA CYS A 32 -2.69 0.15 -6.68
C CYS A 32 -4.10 0.74 -6.64
N THR A 33 -5.06 -0.06 -6.18
CA THR A 33 -6.42 0.37 -5.88
C THR A 33 -6.87 -0.31 -4.60
N THR A 34 -7.43 0.46 -3.67
CA THR A 34 -8.10 -0.06 -2.46
C THR A 34 -9.48 0.54 -2.36
N PHE A 35 -10.46 -0.24 -1.90
CA PHE A 35 -11.83 0.21 -1.70
C PHE A 35 -12.51 -0.59 -0.60
N MET A 36 -13.57 -0.03 0.01
CA MET A 36 -14.49 -0.77 0.87
C MET A 36 -15.87 -0.89 0.20
N LEU A 37 -16.42 -2.09 0.19
CA LEU A 37 -17.82 -2.35 -0.11
C LEU A 37 -18.56 -2.63 1.20
N GLU A 38 -19.77 -2.08 1.31
CA GLU A 38 -20.64 -2.27 2.47
C GLU A 38 -22.07 -2.52 2.04
N ARG A 39 -22.72 -3.51 2.65
CA ARG A 39 -24.14 -3.79 2.46
C ARG A 39 -24.73 -4.38 3.73
N GLY A 40 -25.62 -3.63 4.38
CA GLY A 40 -26.17 -4.01 5.68
C GLY A 40 -25.05 -4.16 6.74
N SER A 41 -24.93 -5.35 7.31
CA SER A 41 -23.86 -5.68 8.27
C SER A 41 -22.59 -6.22 7.62
N GLU A 42 -22.63 -6.55 6.33
CA GLU A 42 -21.47 -7.08 5.60
C GLU A 42 -20.54 -5.98 5.15
N ARG A 43 -19.25 -6.17 5.31
CA ARG A 43 -18.19 -5.27 4.89
C ARG A 43 -17.00 -6.04 4.35
N VAL A 44 -16.46 -5.59 3.24
CA VAL A 44 -15.20 -6.12 2.70
C VAL A 44 -14.32 -5.00 2.19
N VAL A 45 -13.01 -5.14 2.39
CA VAL A 45 -12.01 -4.22 1.83
C VAL A 45 -11.26 -4.95 0.73
N GLY A 46 -11.29 -4.42 -0.48
CA GLY A 46 -10.59 -4.98 -1.64
C GLY A 46 -9.30 -4.21 -1.92
N LYS A 47 -8.23 -4.95 -2.24
CA LYS A 47 -6.92 -4.40 -2.63
C LYS A 47 -6.42 -5.03 -3.92
N SER A 48 -6.13 -4.21 -4.94
CA SER A 48 -5.24 -4.56 -6.04
C SER A 48 -3.84 -4.05 -5.74
N TYR A 49 -2.89 -4.96 -5.57
CA TYR A 49 -1.47 -4.63 -5.46
C TYR A 49 -0.83 -4.67 -6.84
N ASP A 50 -0.45 -3.52 -7.35
CA ASP A 50 0.04 -3.37 -8.71
C ASP A 50 1.50 -2.92 -8.66
N TRP A 51 2.40 -3.84 -9.01
CA TRP A 51 3.83 -3.62 -8.94
C TRP A 51 4.57 -4.34 -10.06
N TYR A 52 5.87 -4.12 -10.18
CA TYR A 52 6.70 -4.76 -11.21
C TYR A 52 7.08 -6.21 -10.89
N MET A 53 6.84 -6.68 -9.67
CA MET A 53 7.09 -8.06 -9.23
C MET A 53 5.97 -8.54 -8.32
N GLY A 54 5.73 -9.85 -8.31
CA GLY A 54 4.62 -10.46 -7.60
C GLY A 54 5.01 -11.38 -6.45
N GLN A 55 6.31 -11.64 -6.21
CA GLN A 55 6.76 -12.46 -5.08
C GLN A 55 6.39 -11.78 -3.75
N GLY A 56 5.98 -12.55 -2.77
CA GLY A 56 5.60 -12.03 -1.47
C GLY A 56 5.37 -13.12 -0.44
N LEU A 57 5.26 -12.70 0.81
CA LEU A 57 4.92 -13.54 1.94
C LEU A 57 3.63 -13.02 2.62
N VAL A 58 2.74 -13.94 2.93
CA VAL A 58 1.66 -13.70 3.88
C VAL A 58 2.20 -14.06 5.26
N VAL A 59 2.17 -13.12 6.19
CA VAL A 59 2.76 -13.28 7.52
C VAL A 59 1.68 -13.11 8.59
N VAL A 60 1.65 -14.05 9.54
CA VAL A 60 0.85 -13.98 10.76
C VAL A 60 1.73 -13.43 11.87
N ASN A 61 1.50 -12.17 12.23
CA ASN A 61 2.21 -11.49 13.32
C ASN A 61 1.47 -11.70 14.64
N LYS A 62 2.23 -11.67 15.74
CA LYS A 62 1.77 -12.02 17.07
C LYS A 62 1.56 -10.80 17.97
N ARG A 63 0.69 -10.93 18.98
CA ARG A 63 0.57 -9.96 20.10
C ARG A 63 1.76 -10.06 21.04
N GLY A 64 1.95 -9.04 21.87
CA GLY A 64 2.96 -9.08 22.94
C GLY A 64 4.40 -8.91 22.45
N ILE A 65 4.61 -8.50 21.21
CA ILE A 65 5.96 -8.28 20.68
C ILE A 65 6.41 -6.85 20.95
N ALA A 66 7.51 -6.71 21.70
CA ALA A 66 8.18 -5.42 21.89
C ALA A 66 8.92 -5.01 20.62
N LYS A 67 8.69 -3.77 20.19
CA LYS A 67 9.23 -3.22 18.95
C LYS A 67 9.77 -1.82 19.14
N GLN A 68 10.82 -1.50 18.38
CA GLN A 68 11.38 -0.15 18.32
C GLN A 68 11.73 0.16 16.86
N SER A 69 11.21 1.27 16.31
CA SER A 69 11.54 1.67 14.95
C SER A 69 13.04 2.03 14.84
N PRO A 70 13.73 1.57 13.78
CA PRO A 70 15.05 2.08 13.48
C PRO A 70 14.97 3.54 13.05
N PRO A 71 15.87 4.43 13.50
CA PRO A 71 15.99 5.78 12.99
C PRO A 71 16.30 5.74 11.47
N VAL A 72 15.61 6.58 10.69
CA VAL A 72 15.81 6.67 9.23
C VAL A 72 16.75 7.82 8.88
N LYS A 73 16.64 8.94 9.59
CA LYS A 73 17.42 10.16 9.35
C LYS A 73 18.08 10.64 10.64
N PRO A 74 19.18 11.41 10.54
CA PRO A 74 19.74 12.09 11.70
C PRO A 74 18.68 12.94 12.41
N GLY A 75 18.60 12.80 13.73
CA GLY A 75 17.61 13.50 14.55
C GLY A 75 16.25 12.81 14.69
N ASP A 76 15.99 11.71 13.97
CA ASP A 76 14.79 10.91 14.19
C ASP A 76 14.79 10.28 15.58
N ARG A 77 13.64 10.32 16.23
CA ARG A 77 13.37 9.63 17.49
C ARG A 77 12.67 8.31 17.20
N ALA A 78 13.20 7.21 17.74
CA ALA A 78 12.59 5.91 17.59
C ALA A 78 11.21 5.86 18.27
N ALA A 79 10.21 5.36 17.57
CA ALA A 79 8.95 4.93 18.17
C ALA A 79 9.16 3.60 18.88
N ARG A 80 8.52 3.41 20.05
CA ARG A 80 8.56 2.17 20.84
C ARG A 80 7.14 1.76 21.15
N TRP A 81 6.83 0.48 20.99
CA TRP A 81 5.51 -0.07 21.29
C TRP A 81 5.59 -1.57 21.58
N VAL A 82 4.52 -2.09 22.12
CA VAL A 82 4.26 -3.54 22.20
C VAL A 82 3.04 -3.82 21.38
N SER A 83 3.08 -4.81 20.49
CA SER A 83 1.93 -5.17 19.65
C SER A 83 0.76 -5.64 20.52
N ARG A 84 -0.33 -4.89 20.52
CA ARG A 84 -1.58 -5.22 21.23
C ARG A 84 -2.43 -6.21 20.44
N HIS A 85 -2.26 -6.20 19.12
CA HIS A 85 -3.03 -6.99 18.17
C HIS A 85 -2.13 -7.92 17.37
N ALA A 86 -2.66 -9.10 17.06
CA ALA A 86 -2.11 -9.95 16.02
C ALA A 86 -2.61 -9.46 14.65
N SER A 87 -1.89 -9.80 13.59
CA SER A 87 -2.28 -9.38 12.24
C SER A 87 -1.87 -10.40 11.18
N VAL A 88 -2.64 -10.43 10.08
CA VAL A 88 -2.22 -11.02 8.81
C VAL A 88 -1.76 -9.89 7.91
N THR A 89 -0.51 -9.95 7.44
CA THR A 89 0.06 -8.92 6.59
C THR A 89 0.60 -9.49 5.28
N PHE A 90 0.55 -8.69 4.22
CA PHE A 90 1.09 -8.98 2.91
C PHE A 90 2.42 -8.25 2.73
N ASN A 91 3.49 -9.00 2.52
CA ASN A 91 4.85 -8.50 2.64
C ASN A 91 5.65 -8.77 1.37
N GLN A 92 6.05 -7.72 0.67
CA GLN A 92 7.02 -7.79 -0.41
C GLN A 92 8.43 -7.42 0.07
N TYR A 93 8.50 -6.59 1.12
CA TYR A 93 9.75 -6.03 1.64
C TYR A 93 10.15 -6.64 2.98
N GLY A 94 9.65 -7.83 3.27
CA GLY A 94 9.95 -8.58 4.49
C GLY A 94 8.99 -8.30 5.64
N ARG A 95 9.03 -9.18 6.63
CA ARG A 95 8.26 -9.06 7.87
C ARG A 95 8.53 -7.72 8.54
N GLU A 96 7.50 -7.10 9.13
CA GLU A 96 7.49 -5.79 9.79
C GLU A 96 7.51 -4.58 8.82
N PHE A 97 7.58 -4.83 7.48
CA PHE A 97 7.48 -3.81 6.44
C PHE A 97 6.38 -4.17 5.43
N PRO A 98 5.13 -4.33 5.89
CA PRO A 98 4.04 -4.81 5.05
C PRO A 98 3.58 -3.73 4.05
N THR A 99 3.02 -4.20 2.95
CA THR A 99 2.30 -3.35 1.98
C THR A 99 0.82 -3.21 2.30
N GLY A 100 0.32 -3.98 3.27
CA GLY A 100 -1.03 -3.93 3.80
C GLY A 100 -1.32 -5.13 4.69
N GLY A 101 -2.48 -5.12 5.35
CA GLY A 101 -2.91 -6.19 6.23
C GLY A 101 -4.17 -5.87 7.02
N MET A 102 -4.58 -6.84 7.83
CA MET A 102 -5.70 -6.75 8.76
C MET A 102 -5.29 -7.31 10.12
N ASN A 103 -5.68 -6.64 11.20
CA ASN A 103 -5.48 -7.14 12.55
C ASN A 103 -6.71 -7.90 13.09
N ASP A 104 -6.55 -8.49 14.28
CA ASP A 104 -7.56 -9.29 14.95
C ASP A 104 -8.72 -8.48 15.58
N ALA A 105 -8.68 -7.15 15.49
CA ALA A 105 -9.81 -6.27 15.77
C ALA A 105 -10.61 -5.94 14.50
N GLY A 106 -10.14 -6.34 13.31
CA GLY A 106 -10.76 -6.03 12.03
C GLY A 106 -10.38 -4.66 11.47
N LEU A 107 -9.27 -4.08 11.92
CA LEU A 107 -8.68 -2.90 11.28
C LEU A 107 -7.85 -3.35 10.07
N VAL A 108 -8.15 -2.78 8.90
CA VAL A 108 -7.43 -2.99 7.65
C VAL A 108 -6.66 -1.73 7.31
N VAL A 109 -5.38 -1.86 6.97
CA VAL A 109 -4.53 -0.74 6.53
C VAL A 109 -3.80 -1.13 5.26
N GLU A 110 -3.92 -0.31 4.21
CA GLU A 110 -3.36 -0.56 2.88
C GLU A 110 -2.51 0.60 2.38
N VAL A 111 -1.40 0.28 1.73
CA VAL A 111 -0.43 1.25 1.19
C VAL A 111 -0.63 1.40 -0.31
N MET A 112 -0.63 2.64 -0.81
CA MET A 112 -0.57 2.96 -2.24
C MET A 112 0.56 3.95 -2.52
N TRP A 113 1.14 3.87 -3.70
CA TRP A 113 2.11 4.86 -4.16
C TRP A 113 1.44 6.20 -4.46
N LEU A 114 2.06 7.31 -4.02
CA LEU A 114 1.62 8.68 -4.31
C LEU A 114 2.83 9.56 -4.64
N ASP A 115 3.06 9.84 -5.92
CA ASP A 115 4.23 10.62 -6.37
C ASP A 115 4.31 12.02 -5.75
N SER A 116 3.16 12.63 -5.44
CA SER A 116 3.07 13.96 -4.84
C SER A 116 3.28 13.97 -3.32
N SER A 117 3.53 12.82 -2.66
CA SER A 117 3.80 12.81 -1.22
C SER A 117 5.03 13.65 -0.87
N ILE A 118 4.83 14.59 0.05
CA ILE A 118 5.86 15.40 0.69
C ILE A 118 5.67 15.26 2.19
N TYR A 119 6.58 14.51 2.81
CA TYR A 119 6.51 14.20 4.23
C TYR A 119 6.88 15.40 5.12
N GLU A 120 6.42 15.36 6.35
CA GLU A 120 6.71 16.36 7.37
C GLU A 120 8.22 16.48 7.65
N ARG A 121 8.65 17.66 8.05
CA ARG A 121 10.04 17.87 8.49
C ARG A 121 10.29 17.14 9.82
N PRO A 122 11.53 16.72 10.12
CA PRO A 122 11.90 16.17 11.41
C PRO A 122 11.55 17.13 12.55
N ASP A 123 10.98 16.57 13.62
CA ASP A 123 10.64 17.27 14.87
C ASP A 123 10.82 16.31 16.06
N ALA A 124 10.34 16.71 17.26
CA ALA A 124 10.49 15.94 18.48
C ALA A 124 9.60 14.70 18.57
N ARG A 125 8.67 14.48 17.64
CA ARG A 125 7.79 13.29 17.65
C ARG A 125 8.58 12.04 17.28
N PRO A 126 8.21 10.87 17.84
CA PRO A 126 8.68 9.58 17.34
C PRO A 126 8.37 9.40 15.86
N SER A 127 9.22 8.67 15.14
CA SER A 127 9.04 8.44 13.71
C SER A 127 9.17 6.97 13.34
N LEU A 128 8.51 6.62 12.25
CA LEU A 128 8.53 5.32 11.60
C LEU A 128 8.84 5.50 10.12
N ASN A 129 9.43 4.48 9.49
CA ASN A 129 9.47 4.49 8.03
C ASN A 129 8.08 4.25 7.44
N GLU A 130 7.93 4.53 6.16
CA GLU A 130 6.67 4.51 5.44
C GLU A 130 5.96 3.16 5.41
N LEU A 131 6.66 2.04 5.47
CA LEU A 131 6.04 0.70 5.52
C LEU A 131 5.78 0.24 6.96
N GLN A 132 6.71 0.52 7.87
CA GLN A 132 6.55 0.18 9.28
C GLN A 132 5.38 0.94 9.93
N TRP A 133 5.01 2.11 9.38
CA TRP A 133 3.81 2.83 9.80
C TRP A 133 2.56 1.94 9.69
N THR A 134 2.42 1.16 8.61
CA THR A 134 1.31 0.21 8.45
C THR A 134 1.31 -0.85 9.57
N GLN A 135 2.47 -1.44 9.86
CA GLN A 135 2.57 -2.43 10.95
C GLN A 135 2.23 -1.82 12.31
N TYR A 136 2.71 -0.59 12.57
CA TYR A 136 2.41 0.13 13.81
C TYR A 136 0.90 0.36 14.01
N GLN A 137 0.18 0.75 12.96
CA GLN A 137 -1.26 0.94 13.05
C GLN A 137 -1.98 -0.38 13.36
N LEU A 138 -1.62 -1.45 12.65
CA LEU A 138 -2.18 -2.78 12.89
C LEU A 138 -1.86 -3.33 14.29
N ASP A 139 -0.68 -3.01 14.83
CA ASP A 139 -0.27 -3.46 16.17
C ASP A 139 -1.01 -2.76 17.31
N ASN A 140 -1.43 -1.49 17.11
CA ASN A 140 -1.82 -0.63 18.24
C ASN A 140 -3.31 -0.27 18.29
N PHE A 141 -4.03 -0.27 17.17
CA PHE A 141 -5.38 0.31 17.08
C PHE A 141 -6.43 -0.72 16.66
N THR A 142 -7.65 -0.48 17.13
CA THR A 142 -8.83 -1.30 16.79
C THR A 142 -9.70 -0.63 15.74
N SER A 143 -9.57 0.69 15.56
CA SER A 143 -10.47 1.48 14.74
C SER A 143 -9.78 2.65 14.03
N VAL A 144 -10.41 3.11 12.96
CA VAL A 144 -9.98 4.32 12.23
C VAL A 144 -10.05 5.56 13.14
N ALA A 145 -11.03 5.63 14.04
CA ALA A 145 -11.15 6.73 14.98
C ALA A 145 -9.95 6.82 15.92
N GLU A 146 -9.46 5.69 16.45
CA GLU A 146 -8.25 5.64 17.28
C GLU A 146 -7.01 6.07 16.49
N MET A 147 -6.87 5.62 15.24
CA MET A 147 -5.78 6.04 14.36
C MET A 147 -5.76 7.54 14.14
N ILE A 148 -6.93 8.15 13.88
CA ILE A 148 -7.07 9.61 13.69
C ILE A 148 -6.67 10.36 14.96
N ALA A 149 -7.14 9.91 16.12
CA ALA A 149 -6.82 10.54 17.41
C ALA A 149 -5.33 10.47 17.75
N ALA A 150 -4.65 9.38 17.40
CA ALA A 150 -3.24 9.15 17.67
C ALA A 150 -2.30 9.81 16.63
N ALA A 151 -2.79 10.14 15.47
CA ALA A 151 -1.99 10.61 14.33
C ALA A 151 -1.07 11.82 14.65
N PRO A 152 -1.50 12.84 15.45
CA PRO A 152 -0.62 13.95 15.78
C PRO A 152 0.64 13.57 16.58
N GLY A 153 0.64 12.42 17.26
CA GLY A 153 1.74 11.96 18.11
C GLY A 153 2.88 11.24 17.36
N LEU A 154 2.73 11.00 16.07
CA LEU A 154 3.65 10.18 15.30
C LEU A 154 3.96 10.82 13.94
N ARG A 155 5.17 10.61 13.43
CA ARG A 155 5.59 11.13 12.13
C ARG A 155 6.11 9.99 11.23
N VAL A 156 5.88 10.13 9.92
CA VAL A 156 6.52 9.26 8.92
C VAL A 156 7.87 9.88 8.50
N SER A 157 8.95 9.12 8.64
CA SER A 157 10.28 9.45 8.11
C SER A 157 10.61 8.47 6.97
N PRO A 158 10.46 8.86 5.71
CA PRO A 158 10.56 7.91 4.61
C PRO A 158 12.01 7.49 4.35
N VAL A 159 12.18 6.20 4.07
CA VAL A 159 13.45 5.65 3.53
C VAL A 159 13.51 5.92 2.02
N TYR A 160 12.45 5.59 1.29
CA TYR A 160 12.45 5.63 -0.17
C TYR A 160 11.10 5.93 -0.78
N ALA A 161 10.02 5.28 -0.31
CA ALA A 161 8.75 5.29 -1.02
C ALA A 161 7.91 6.53 -0.68
N ARG A 162 7.29 7.08 -1.72
CA ARG A 162 6.26 8.11 -1.59
C ARG A 162 4.91 7.41 -1.56
N VAL A 163 4.28 7.40 -0.41
CA VAL A 163 3.04 6.63 -0.22
C VAL A 163 1.97 7.42 0.53
N HIS A 164 0.75 6.93 0.40
CA HIS A 164 -0.38 7.25 1.23
C HIS A 164 -1.13 5.97 1.60
N TYR A 165 -2.11 6.07 2.50
CA TYR A 165 -2.72 4.91 3.10
C TYR A 165 -4.25 5.05 3.11
N LEU A 166 -4.95 3.93 2.91
CA LEU A 166 -6.36 3.79 3.25
C LEU A 166 -6.48 2.85 4.45
N ALA A 167 -7.13 3.32 5.50
CA ALA A 167 -7.52 2.49 6.63
C ALA A 167 -9.04 2.34 6.66
N CYS A 168 -9.52 1.14 6.93
CA CYS A 168 -10.94 0.84 7.15
C CYS A 168 -11.08 -0.13 8.31
N ASP A 169 -12.17 -0.03 9.08
CA ASP A 169 -12.41 -0.92 10.21
C ASP A 169 -13.73 -1.69 10.10
N ARG A 170 -13.95 -2.59 11.03
CA ARG A 170 -15.16 -3.44 11.09
C ARG A 170 -16.47 -2.68 11.26
N SER A 171 -16.43 -1.40 11.70
CA SER A 171 -17.63 -0.57 11.78
C SER A 171 -18.07 -0.01 10.43
N GLY A 172 -17.19 -0.07 9.41
CA GLY A 172 -17.36 0.55 8.10
C GLY A 172 -16.78 1.95 8.01
N ALA A 173 -16.14 2.44 9.07
CA ALA A 173 -15.39 3.69 9.01
C ALA A 173 -14.12 3.51 8.18
N CYS A 174 -13.86 4.46 7.28
CA CYS A 174 -12.62 4.52 6.50
C CYS A 174 -12.02 5.92 6.54
N ALA A 175 -10.71 6.03 6.36
CA ALA A 175 -10.01 7.30 6.17
C ALA A 175 -8.78 7.13 5.28
N ALA A 176 -8.52 8.17 4.46
CA ALA A 176 -7.25 8.31 3.76
C ALA A 176 -6.27 9.09 4.64
N PHE A 177 -5.00 8.63 4.69
CA PHE A 177 -3.90 9.28 5.40
C PHE A 177 -2.83 9.62 4.36
N GLU A 178 -2.59 10.90 4.13
CA GLU A 178 -1.73 11.41 3.08
C GLU A 178 -0.71 12.41 3.64
N ASN A 179 0.49 12.45 3.06
CA ASN A 179 1.50 13.46 3.38
C ASN A 179 1.59 14.44 2.19
N ILE A 180 0.95 15.58 2.29
CA ILE A 180 0.84 16.57 1.21
C ILE A 180 1.42 17.91 1.68
N GLY A 181 2.35 18.46 0.89
CA GLY A 181 2.95 19.76 1.20
C GLY A 181 3.67 19.82 2.54
N GLY A 182 4.21 18.69 3.02
CA GLY A 182 4.89 18.63 4.32
C GLY A 182 3.94 18.61 5.53
N LYS A 183 2.69 18.20 5.33
CA LYS A 183 1.69 18.03 6.39
C LYS A 183 0.98 16.70 6.23
N GLN A 184 0.59 16.09 7.33
CA GLN A 184 -0.32 14.95 7.30
C GLN A 184 -1.75 15.46 7.09
N ILE A 185 -2.39 14.99 6.04
CA ILE A 185 -3.80 15.24 5.72
C ILE A 185 -4.56 13.95 5.96
N ILE A 186 -5.62 14.02 6.75
CA ILE A 186 -6.49 12.88 7.03
C ILE A 186 -7.87 13.21 6.49
N THR A 187 -8.43 12.32 5.67
CA THR A 187 -9.77 12.49 5.08
C THR A 187 -10.68 11.36 5.53
N PRO A 188 -11.48 11.55 6.60
CA PRO A 188 -12.49 10.60 7.02
C PRO A 188 -13.55 10.38 5.94
N GLY A 189 -14.10 9.17 5.87
CA GLY A 189 -15.14 8.78 4.90
C GLY A 189 -14.58 8.40 3.53
N ALA A 190 -13.28 8.40 3.31
CA ALA A 190 -12.65 7.92 2.07
C ALA A 190 -12.84 6.42 1.92
N ARG A 191 -13.69 5.97 1.00
CA ARG A 191 -13.98 4.54 0.76
C ARG A 191 -13.29 3.95 -0.46
N ALA A 192 -12.49 4.73 -1.17
CA ALA A 192 -11.62 4.28 -2.26
C ALA A 192 -10.36 5.13 -2.29
N LEU A 193 -9.24 4.55 -2.71
CA LEU A 193 -7.97 5.26 -2.88
C LEU A 193 -7.14 4.56 -3.97
N THR A 194 -6.41 5.37 -4.78
CA THR A 194 -5.53 4.86 -5.84
C THR A 194 -4.15 5.52 -5.76
N ASN A 195 -3.65 6.16 -6.80
CA ASN A 195 -2.29 6.71 -6.84
C ASN A 195 -2.21 8.23 -7.12
N ASN A 196 -3.33 8.92 -7.03
CA ASN A 196 -3.42 10.38 -6.96
C ASN A 196 -3.86 10.79 -5.56
N SER A 197 -3.68 12.05 -5.17
CA SER A 197 -4.24 12.52 -3.91
C SER A 197 -5.75 12.25 -3.87
N TYR A 198 -6.29 12.05 -2.67
CA TYR A 198 -7.72 11.81 -2.53
C TYR A 198 -8.55 12.98 -3.07
N ALA A 199 -8.09 14.21 -2.79
CA ALA A 199 -8.76 15.42 -3.27
C ALA A 199 -8.81 15.50 -4.80
N ASP A 200 -7.67 15.28 -5.48
CA ASP A 200 -7.62 15.26 -6.95
C ASP A 200 -8.48 14.15 -7.54
N SER A 201 -8.47 12.99 -6.91
CA SER A 201 -9.25 11.82 -7.35
C SER A 201 -10.74 12.07 -7.26
N VAL A 202 -11.23 12.68 -6.18
CA VAL A 202 -12.65 13.05 -5.99
C VAL A 202 -13.05 14.14 -6.99
N ALA A 203 -12.24 15.21 -7.12
CA ALA A 203 -12.50 16.29 -8.04
C ALA A 203 -12.62 15.78 -9.49
N TRP A 204 -11.70 14.92 -9.90
CA TRP A 204 -11.73 14.32 -11.24
C TRP A 204 -12.95 13.41 -11.45
N ALA A 205 -13.27 12.56 -10.46
CA ALA A 205 -14.39 11.64 -10.54
C ALA A 205 -15.75 12.36 -10.65
N ALA A 206 -15.88 13.52 -9.98
CA ALA A 206 -17.09 14.35 -10.05
C ALA A 206 -17.36 14.92 -11.46
N MET A 207 -16.34 15.11 -12.28
CA MET A 207 -16.47 15.60 -13.65
C MET A 207 -16.86 14.48 -14.64
N GLN A 208 -16.80 13.20 -14.26
CA GLN A 208 -17.04 12.08 -15.14
C GLN A 208 -18.55 11.77 -15.24
N LYS A 209 -19.17 12.06 -16.39
CA LYS A 209 -20.59 11.69 -16.67
C LYS A 209 -20.78 10.19 -16.84
N VAL A 210 -19.79 9.49 -17.40
CA VAL A 210 -19.79 8.03 -17.62
C VAL A 210 -18.70 7.36 -16.82
N VAL A 211 -18.81 6.04 -16.62
CA VAL A 211 -17.76 5.25 -15.96
C VAL A 211 -16.59 5.08 -16.92
N PRO A 212 -15.39 5.59 -16.60
CA PRO A 212 -14.25 5.48 -17.50
C PRO A 212 -13.71 4.04 -17.52
N ALA A 213 -13.19 3.60 -18.68
CA ALA A 213 -12.68 2.24 -18.87
C ALA A 213 -11.14 2.11 -18.80
N GLY A 214 -10.41 3.22 -18.84
CA GLY A 214 -8.95 3.22 -18.93
C GLY A 214 -8.23 2.77 -17.65
N PRO A 215 -6.93 2.49 -17.75
CA PRO A 215 -6.14 1.95 -16.63
C PRO A 215 -5.51 3.03 -15.74
N SER A 216 -5.72 4.32 -16.00
CA SER A 216 -5.12 5.39 -15.20
C SER A 216 -5.60 5.36 -13.74
N SER A 217 -4.85 5.97 -12.85
CA SER A 217 -5.18 6.03 -11.43
C SER A 217 -6.56 6.68 -11.19
N LEU A 218 -6.84 7.81 -11.84
CA LEU A 218 -8.10 8.55 -11.69
C LEU A 218 -9.30 7.77 -12.23
N GLU A 219 -9.15 7.06 -13.36
CA GLU A 219 -10.18 6.21 -13.92
C GLU A 219 -10.49 5.01 -13.02
N ARG A 220 -9.46 4.35 -12.49
CA ARG A 220 -9.61 3.24 -11.52
C ARG A 220 -10.27 3.72 -10.22
N PHE A 221 -9.88 4.91 -9.73
CA PHE A 221 -10.53 5.53 -8.58
C PHE A 221 -12.02 5.73 -8.83
N THR A 222 -12.39 6.31 -9.98
CA THR A 222 -13.80 6.56 -10.32
C THR A 222 -14.62 5.27 -10.34
N ARG A 223 -14.07 4.19 -10.91
CA ARG A 223 -14.74 2.89 -10.91
C ARG A 223 -14.90 2.35 -9.49
N ALA A 224 -13.82 2.34 -8.70
CA ALA A 224 -13.83 1.83 -7.32
C ALA A 224 -14.80 2.65 -6.44
N ALA A 225 -14.75 3.98 -6.51
CA ALA A 225 -15.60 4.87 -5.71
C ALA A 225 -17.09 4.72 -6.04
N ARG A 226 -17.46 4.58 -7.33
CA ARG A 226 -18.85 4.35 -7.73
C ARG A 226 -19.38 3.01 -7.24
N LEU A 227 -18.56 1.95 -7.32
CA LEU A 227 -18.94 0.62 -6.82
C LEU A 227 -18.92 0.56 -5.29
N ALA A 228 -18.09 1.34 -4.61
CA ALA A 228 -18.15 1.50 -3.16
C ALA A 228 -19.46 2.20 -2.70
N ALA A 229 -19.96 3.15 -3.50
CA ALA A 229 -21.24 3.82 -3.24
C ALA A 229 -22.48 2.96 -3.59
N ALA A 230 -22.36 2.07 -4.58
CA ALA A 230 -23.42 1.15 -5.02
C ALA A 230 -22.83 -0.25 -5.26
N PRO A 231 -22.64 -1.05 -4.19
CA PRO A 231 -22.00 -2.34 -4.27
C PRO A 231 -22.74 -3.33 -5.18
N PRO A 232 -22.02 -4.22 -5.88
CA PRO A 232 -22.64 -5.26 -6.70
C PRO A 232 -23.63 -6.12 -5.90
N ALA A 233 -24.70 -6.58 -6.55
CA ALA A 233 -25.63 -7.52 -5.95
C ALA A 233 -24.99 -8.90 -5.68
N GLY A 234 -25.60 -9.74 -4.83
CA GLY A 234 -25.13 -11.08 -4.53
C GLY A 234 -24.08 -11.11 -3.40
N ASP A 235 -23.23 -12.13 -3.40
CA ASP A 235 -22.16 -12.29 -2.41
C ASP A 235 -21.15 -11.14 -2.47
N LEU A 236 -20.89 -10.50 -1.33
CA LEU A 236 -20.06 -9.28 -1.29
C LEU A 236 -18.58 -9.59 -1.52
N MET A 237 -18.10 -10.76 -1.09
CA MET A 237 -16.74 -11.23 -1.33
C MET A 237 -16.50 -11.47 -2.83
N ALA A 238 -17.40 -12.16 -3.51
CA ALA A 238 -17.34 -12.37 -4.96
C ALA A 238 -17.44 -11.04 -5.70
N GLY A 239 -18.32 -10.13 -5.25
CA GLY A 239 -18.45 -8.77 -5.75
C GLY A 239 -17.15 -7.98 -5.65
N ALA A 240 -16.43 -8.09 -4.53
CA ALA A 240 -15.14 -7.44 -4.35
C ALA A 240 -14.08 -7.96 -5.33
N PHE A 241 -14.01 -9.27 -5.58
CA PHE A 241 -13.12 -9.82 -6.60
C PHE A 241 -13.49 -9.36 -8.01
N ALA A 242 -14.79 -9.22 -8.32
CA ALA A 242 -15.24 -8.67 -9.59
C ALA A 242 -14.83 -7.19 -9.75
N VAL A 243 -14.94 -6.39 -8.68
CA VAL A 243 -14.43 -5.00 -8.69
C VAL A 243 -12.93 -4.97 -8.91
N LEU A 244 -12.15 -5.87 -8.26
CA LEU A 244 -10.70 -5.97 -8.45
C LEU A 244 -10.33 -6.34 -9.89
N ASP A 245 -11.09 -7.19 -10.57
CA ASP A 245 -10.90 -7.45 -11.99
C ASP A 245 -11.25 -6.24 -12.86
N PHE A 246 -12.28 -5.46 -12.50
CA PHE A 246 -12.70 -4.27 -13.23
C PHE A 246 -11.73 -3.08 -13.08
N VAL A 247 -11.05 -2.95 -11.92
CA VAL A 247 -10.03 -1.92 -11.70
C VAL A 247 -8.60 -2.40 -12.02
N ARG A 248 -8.46 -3.57 -12.62
CA ARG A 248 -7.18 -4.18 -12.94
C ARG A 248 -6.30 -3.29 -13.81
N SER A 249 -5.01 -3.26 -13.49
CA SER A 249 -3.96 -2.69 -14.33
C SER A 249 -3.10 -3.79 -14.97
N PRO A 250 -2.30 -3.48 -16.00
CA PRO A 250 -1.33 -4.43 -16.55
C PRO A 250 -0.28 -4.92 -15.53
N ARG A 251 -0.17 -4.24 -14.38
CA ARG A 251 0.77 -4.54 -13.30
C ARG A 251 0.15 -5.17 -12.06
N SER A 252 -1.13 -5.49 -12.08
CA SER A 252 -1.79 -6.15 -10.96
C SER A 252 -1.15 -7.52 -10.69
N GLN A 253 -0.58 -7.65 -9.51
CA GLN A 253 0.11 -8.86 -9.04
C GLN A 253 -0.75 -9.63 -8.06
N TRP A 254 -1.34 -8.92 -7.08
CA TRP A 254 -2.17 -9.53 -6.05
C TRP A 254 -3.56 -8.90 -6.03
N ASN A 255 -4.57 -9.70 -5.81
CA ASN A 255 -5.91 -9.28 -5.43
C ASN A 255 -6.18 -9.83 -4.03
N ILE A 256 -6.47 -8.97 -3.09
CA ILE A 256 -6.71 -9.31 -1.68
C ILE A 256 -8.06 -8.75 -1.29
N VAL A 257 -8.86 -9.53 -0.58
CA VAL A 257 -10.14 -9.11 -0.02
C VAL A 257 -10.16 -9.49 1.45
N TYR A 258 -10.33 -8.49 2.30
CA TYR A 258 -10.45 -8.61 3.74
C TYR A 258 -11.93 -8.57 4.13
N ASP A 259 -12.33 -9.46 5.02
CA ASP A 259 -13.59 -9.42 5.73
C ASP A 259 -13.32 -9.06 7.19
N PRO A 260 -13.41 -7.77 7.55
CA PRO A 260 -13.07 -7.30 8.89
C PRO A 260 -14.07 -7.74 9.95
N VAL A 261 -15.27 -8.14 9.55
CA VAL A 261 -16.33 -8.60 10.49
C VAL A 261 -16.05 -10.03 10.93
N HIS A 262 -15.71 -10.91 9.99
CA HIS A 262 -15.44 -12.33 10.26
C HIS A 262 -13.94 -12.65 10.38
N LEU A 263 -13.06 -11.64 10.36
CA LEU A 263 -11.60 -11.77 10.47
C LEU A 263 -10.99 -12.73 9.44
N ARG A 264 -11.54 -12.73 8.23
CA ARG A 264 -11.09 -13.58 7.13
C ARG A 264 -10.40 -12.74 6.05
N VAL A 265 -9.32 -13.27 5.49
CA VAL A 265 -8.70 -12.71 4.30
C VAL A 265 -8.75 -13.76 3.18
N SER A 266 -9.09 -13.29 1.97
CA SER A 266 -9.09 -14.08 0.75
C SER A 266 -8.18 -13.40 -0.27
N PHE A 267 -7.33 -14.17 -0.96
CA PHE A 267 -6.37 -13.58 -1.88
C PHE A 267 -6.07 -14.51 -3.04
N ARG A 268 -5.70 -13.91 -4.16
CA ARG A 268 -5.17 -14.59 -5.36
C ARG A 268 -4.09 -13.74 -5.97
N THR A 269 -3.26 -14.34 -6.79
CA THR A 269 -2.16 -13.64 -7.47
C THR A 269 -2.30 -13.74 -8.98
N ARG A 270 -1.45 -13.00 -9.70
CA ARG A 270 -1.33 -13.14 -11.15
C ARG A 270 -0.80 -14.52 -11.54
N ALA A 271 0.13 -15.05 -10.77
CA ALA A 271 0.75 -16.36 -11.01
C ALA A 271 -0.20 -17.52 -10.65
N ASN A 272 -1.00 -17.33 -9.57
CA ASN A 272 -1.97 -18.33 -9.13
C ASN A 272 -3.34 -17.69 -8.90
N ARG A 273 -4.28 -17.97 -9.80
CA ARG A 273 -5.64 -17.38 -9.79
C ARG A 273 -6.60 -18.07 -8.81
N GLU A 274 -6.23 -19.20 -8.25
CA GLU A 274 -7.03 -19.87 -7.22
C GLU A 274 -7.09 -19.01 -5.96
N ILE A 275 -8.30 -18.85 -5.41
CA ILE A 275 -8.51 -18.07 -4.20
C ILE A 275 -8.01 -18.88 -3.01
N LYS A 276 -7.11 -18.29 -2.26
CA LYS A 276 -6.58 -18.76 -0.98
C LYS A 276 -7.28 -18.01 0.13
N THR A 277 -7.54 -18.66 1.24
CA THR A 277 -8.21 -18.06 2.41
C THR A 277 -7.42 -18.32 3.68
N LEU A 278 -7.52 -17.37 4.61
CA LEU A 278 -6.96 -17.49 5.96
C LEU A 278 -7.92 -16.82 6.95
N ASP A 279 -8.27 -17.55 7.99
CA ASP A 279 -9.15 -17.08 9.07
C ASP A 279 -8.28 -16.70 10.28
N LEU A 280 -8.09 -15.38 10.48
CA LEU A 280 -7.25 -14.85 11.55
C LEU A 280 -7.83 -15.19 12.94
N GLY A 281 -9.17 -15.29 13.06
CA GLY A 281 -9.83 -15.65 14.31
C GLY A 281 -9.53 -17.06 14.81
N LYS A 282 -9.02 -17.94 13.92
CA LYS A 282 -8.68 -19.34 14.25
C LYS A 282 -7.19 -19.55 14.50
N LEU A 283 -6.36 -18.52 14.32
CA LEU A 283 -4.92 -18.64 14.48
C LEU A 283 -4.49 -18.30 15.91
N ASP A 284 -3.45 -19.00 16.40
CA ASP A 284 -2.81 -18.58 17.65
C ASP A 284 -2.19 -17.18 17.46
N ALA A 285 -2.64 -16.26 18.29
CA ALA A 285 -2.23 -14.87 18.28
C ALA A 285 -1.13 -14.55 19.34
N SER A 286 -0.81 -15.49 20.24
CA SER A 286 0.16 -15.27 21.32
C SER A 286 1.58 -15.27 20.78
N CYS A 287 2.51 -14.58 21.44
CA CYS A 287 3.93 -14.62 21.11
C CYS A 287 4.68 -15.79 21.73
N ALA A 288 3.97 -16.71 22.42
CA ALA A 288 4.57 -17.98 22.86
C ALA A 288 5.10 -18.79 21.67
N GLU A 289 4.38 -18.70 20.54
CA GLU A 289 4.81 -19.25 19.27
C GLU A 289 5.40 -18.16 18.38
N SER A 290 6.37 -18.54 17.54
CA SER A 290 6.94 -17.60 16.57
C SER A 290 5.88 -17.12 15.56
N ALA A 291 6.12 -15.97 14.92
CA ALA A 291 5.34 -15.59 13.75
C ALA A 291 5.36 -16.71 12.70
N ALA A 292 4.29 -16.82 11.92
CA ALA A 292 4.19 -17.81 10.86
C ALA A 292 4.09 -17.15 9.49
N LEU A 293 4.51 -17.85 8.46
CA LEU A 293 4.47 -17.33 7.09
C LEU A 293 4.09 -18.41 6.08
N VAL A 294 3.57 -17.96 4.94
CA VAL A 294 3.36 -18.76 3.75
C VAL A 294 3.68 -17.94 2.51
N ASP A 295 4.18 -18.59 1.45
CA ASP A 295 4.35 -17.95 0.15
C ASP A 295 2.99 -17.50 -0.40
N ILE A 296 2.89 -16.27 -0.92
CA ILE A 296 1.64 -15.73 -1.46
C ILE A 296 1.13 -16.53 -2.67
N ASP A 297 2.04 -17.19 -3.41
CA ASP A 297 1.73 -18.03 -4.56
C ASP A 297 1.49 -19.50 -4.19
N THR A 298 1.42 -19.84 -2.88
CA THR A 298 1.17 -21.21 -2.42
C THR A 298 -0.03 -21.85 -3.14
N ASN A 299 0.07 -23.15 -3.39
CA ASN A 299 -0.91 -23.94 -4.15
C ASN A 299 -1.20 -25.26 -3.43
N PRO A 300 -2.41 -25.84 -3.51
CA PRO A 300 -3.64 -25.35 -4.17
C PRO A 300 -4.32 -24.18 -3.46
N GLY A 301 -5.43 -23.65 -4.00
CA GLY A 301 -6.33 -22.70 -3.34
C GLY A 301 -6.99 -23.24 -2.08
N GLY A 302 -7.96 -22.52 -1.56
CA GLY A 302 -8.68 -22.83 -0.31
C GLY A 302 -7.96 -22.37 0.95
N ASP A 303 -8.24 -22.98 2.08
CA ASP A 303 -7.63 -22.65 3.37
C ASP A 303 -6.13 -22.97 3.37
N VAL A 304 -5.32 -21.95 3.68
CA VAL A 304 -3.86 -22.08 3.72
C VAL A 304 -3.28 -22.19 5.13
N ALA A 305 -4.13 -22.25 6.17
CA ALA A 305 -3.69 -22.31 7.56
C ALA A 305 -2.72 -23.48 7.82
N SER A 306 -3.00 -24.67 7.25
CA SER A 306 -2.13 -25.85 7.39
C SER A 306 -0.78 -25.75 6.65
N ARG A 307 -0.59 -24.72 5.81
CA ARG A 307 0.66 -24.45 5.07
C ARG A 307 1.50 -23.35 5.70
N LEU A 308 1.01 -22.72 6.74
CA LEU A 308 1.79 -21.81 7.55
C LEU A 308 2.99 -22.54 8.15
N ARG A 309 4.16 -21.93 8.04
CA ARG A 309 5.40 -22.42 8.63
C ARG A 309 5.93 -21.39 9.60
N PRO A 310 6.70 -21.79 10.63
CA PRO A 310 7.39 -20.84 11.48
C PRO A 310 8.19 -19.84 10.65
N TYR A 311 8.29 -18.61 11.15
CA TYR A 311 9.10 -17.57 10.51
C TYR A 311 10.54 -18.04 10.30
N ASP A 312 11.03 -17.87 9.06
CA ASP A 312 12.39 -18.20 8.67
C ASP A 312 13.14 -16.96 8.17
N VAL A 313 14.28 -16.68 8.80
CA VAL A 313 15.13 -15.52 8.49
C VAL A 313 15.67 -15.57 7.06
N ALA A 314 16.07 -16.75 6.59
CA ALA A 314 16.66 -16.90 5.25
C ALA A 314 15.61 -16.65 4.15
N THR A 315 14.40 -17.20 4.31
CA THR A 315 13.26 -16.93 3.42
C THR A 315 12.92 -15.44 3.37
N ASN A 316 12.86 -14.78 4.53
CA ASN A 316 12.58 -13.36 4.64
C ASN A 316 13.67 -12.50 3.98
N ARG A 317 14.95 -12.78 4.25
CA ARG A 317 16.11 -12.11 3.62
C ARG A 317 16.09 -12.25 2.11
N SER A 318 15.88 -13.46 1.61
CA SER A 318 15.83 -13.74 0.17
C SER A 318 14.72 -12.94 -0.53
N LEU A 319 13.54 -12.80 0.10
CA LEU A 319 12.47 -11.94 -0.44
C LEU A 319 12.92 -10.48 -0.50
N ILE A 320 13.48 -9.94 0.58
CA ILE A 320 13.94 -8.54 0.68
C ILE A 320 14.99 -8.24 -0.41
N GLU A 321 16.00 -9.08 -0.55
CA GLU A 321 17.07 -8.92 -1.54
C GLU A 321 16.53 -8.86 -2.96
N ARG A 322 15.65 -9.79 -3.34
CA ARG A 322 14.99 -9.78 -4.66
C ARG A 322 14.13 -8.54 -4.85
N SER A 323 13.36 -8.15 -3.84
CA SER A 323 12.43 -7.02 -3.93
C SER A 323 13.14 -5.68 -4.04
N LEU A 324 14.28 -5.53 -3.40
CA LEU A 324 15.05 -4.29 -3.40
C LEU A 324 16.11 -4.21 -4.50
N GLN A 325 16.34 -5.29 -5.25
CA GLN A 325 17.42 -5.38 -6.25
C GLN A 325 17.43 -4.18 -7.21
N ARG A 326 16.26 -3.75 -7.73
CA ARG A 326 16.16 -2.66 -8.69
C ARG A 326 16.43 -1.27 -8.12
N ILE A 327 16.22 -1.12 -6.82
CA ILE A 327 16.35 0.18 -6.13
C ILE A 327 17.51 0.21 -5.15
N ARG A 328 18.29 -0.88 -5.03
CA ARG A 328 19.37 -1.03 -4.04
C ARG A 328 20.34 0.16 -4.01
N LYS A 329 20.71 0.69 -5.19
CA LYS A 329 21.59 1.86 -5.30
C LYS A 329 20.99 3.19 -4.82
N ARG A 330 19.67 3.21 -4.59
CA ARG A 330 18.92 4.41 -4.12
C ARG A 330 18.58 4.33 -2.64
N LEU A 331 18.84 3.20 -2.01
CA LEU A 331 18.61 2.99 -0.59
C LEU A 331 19.82 3.42 0.23
N PRO A 332 19.64 3.84 1.49
CA PRO A 332 20.75 4.04 2.41
C PRO A 332 21.61 2.78 2.52
N ALA A 333 22.91 2.95 2.75
CA ALA A 333 23.81 1.84 3.02
C ALA A 333 23.30 1.02 4.22
N GLY A 334 23.36 -0.30 4.13
CA GLY A 334 22.89 -1.19 5.20
C GLY A 334 21.35 -1.38 5.30
N ALA A 335 20.56 -0.74 4.44
CA ALA A 335 19.09 -0.84 4.51
C ALA A 335 18.58 -2.29 4.35
N VAL A 336 19.17 -3.08 3.47
CA VAL A 336 18.79 -4.49 3.26
C VAL A 336 19.10 -5.31 4.51
N GLU A 337 20.29 -5.14 5.06
CA GLU A 337 20.76 -5.83 6.27
C GLU A 337 19.90 -5.46 7.48
N LEU A 338 19.56 -4.18 7.62
CA LEU A 338 18.67 -3.71 8.68
C LEU A 338 17.27 -4.32 8.53
N MET A 339 16.66 -4.26 7.35
CA MET A 339 15.32 -4.82 7.13
C MET A 339 15.28 -6.34 7.33
N ALA A 340 16.31 -7.06 6.90
CA ALA A 340 16.39 -8.50 7.04
C ALA A 340 16.68 -8.93 8.50
N GLY A 341 17.47 -8.16 9.23
CA GLY A 341 17.83 -8.44 10.63
C GLY A 341 16.79 -7.96 11.65
N TYR A 342 16.01 -6.94 11.32
CA TYR A 342 15.06 -6.32 12.26
C TYR A 342 14.11 -7.32 12.94
N PRO A 343 13.45 -8.26 12.23
CA PRO A 343 12.56 -9.21 12.88
C PRO A 343 13.21 -10.13 13.89
N SER A 344 14.53 -10.36 13.78
CA SER A 344 15.29 -11.20 14.73
C SER A 344 15.62 -10.49 16.05
N ALA A 345 15.51 -9.16 16.08
CA ALA A 345 15.71 -8.36 17.30
C ALA A 345 14.41 -8.18 18.11
N LEU A 346 13.29 -8.70 17.62
CA LEU A 346 12.00 -8.60 18.27
C LEU A 346 11.88 -9.62 19.39
N ALA A 347 11.34 -9.19 20.53
CA ALA A 347 11.18 -10.03 21.70
C ALA A 347 9.71 -10.13 22.12
N CYS A 348 9.27 -11.35 22.45
CA CYS A 348 8.03 -11.57 23.16
C CYS A 348 8.16 -10.98 24.57
N GLN A 349 7.28 -10.06 24.93
CA GLN A 349 7.06 -9.68 26.31
C GLN A 349 5.97 -10.60 26.85
N ALA A 350 6.35 -11.50 27.74
CA ALA A 350 5.34 -12.28 28.46
C ALA A 350 4.32 -11.33 29.11
N PRO A 351 3.02 -11.72 29.14
CA PRO A 351 2.00 -10.93 29.78
C PRO A 351 2.25 -10.71 31.26
#